data_f6752d8a7c5e2457f3a268920c37f94d
#
_entry.id   f6752d8a7c5e2457f3a268920c37f94d
#
_cell.length_a   1.000
_cell.length_b   1.000
_cell.length_c   1.000
_cell.angle_alpha   90.00
_cell.angle_beta   90.00
_cell.angle_gamma   90.00
#
_symmetry.space_group_name_H-M   'P 1'
#
loop_
_entity.id
_entity.type
_entity.pdbx_description
1 polymer ?
#
loop_
_entity_poly.entity_id
_entity_poly.type
_entity_poly.pdbx_seq_one_letter_code
_entity_poly.pdbx_strand_id
1 'polypeptide(L)'
;MDLKTSLVYQVAKLRLRRIEQYATRAEELQAEQLRHILARAARTDFGRRYGLTRKTTYSSYCTDVPIVDYEGLKDDIERMTRGERDILVPGPCQWFAKSSGTTSDRSKYIPVPYLHLQDCHYRGGSDALWIYLRNYPDSRFFSTKGLVLGGSHSPMPLSGGKTFSGDLSAILVEHMPLLGDMLRVPSRETLLMSEWTAKMQAIVQEVATARVGSLSGVPSWMLVLLKEVLQATGRESITEVWPDLEVFFHGGISFTPYRSTYAELIPSERMRYEETYNASEGFFAIQDDPAEAGMLLMLDYGIFYEFIPLDELPASGDYSSCRALRLEEVELGRDYAMVISTLGGLYRYIIGDTVRFTSLHPYRIVITGRTKHFINAFGEEVMVANTDAALSEACRRDGRARVSEYTAAPRFFLDEGKGRHEWLIEFEEPPRDLATFTSDLDTALRALNSDYD
;
A
#
# COMPACT_ATOMS: atom_id res chain seq x y z
N MET A 1 13.77 27.14 -0.51
CA MET A 1 13.64 26.49 0.82
C MET A 1 13.89 27.54 1.90
N ASP A 2 13.16 27.45 3.00
CA ASP A 2 13.54 28.20 4.19
C ASP A 2 14.82 27.61 4.84
N LEU A 3 15.37 28.30 5.85
CA LEU A 3 16.65 27.94 6.44
C LEU A 3 16.65 26.50 7.03
N LYS A 4 15.56 26.10 7.72
CA LYS A 4 15.43 24.79 8.33
C LYS A 4 15.41 23.69 7.28
N THR A 5 14.55 23.84 6.27
CA THR A 5 14.41 22.90 5.16
C THR A 5 15.72 22.79 4.36
N SER A 6 16.38 23.93 4.10
CA SER A 6 17.67 23.94 3.40
C SER A 6 18.78 23.22 4.15
N LEU A 7 18.86 23.38 5.47
CA LEU A 7 19.84 22.71 6.31
C LEU A 7 19.66 21.19 6.29
N VAL A 8 18.43 20.73 6.47
CA VAL A 8 18.10 19.29 6.46
C VAL A 8 18.32 18.68 5.06
N TYR A 9 17.99 19.42 4.00
CA TYR A 9 18.20 18.97 2.62
C TYR A 9 19.68 18.70 2.28
N GLN A 10 20.65 19.34 2.97
CA GLN A 10 22.07 19.03 2.73
C GLN A 10 22.40 17.55 3.01
N VAL A 11 21.74 16.95 3.99
CA VAL A 11 21.92 15.51 4.32
C VAL A 11 21.39 14.62 3.19
N ALA A 12 20.36 15.03 2.49
CA ALA A 12 19.76 14.28 1.40
C ALA A 12 20.63 14.15 0.14
N LYS A 13 21.58 15.07 -0.07
CA LYS A 13 22.37 15.14 -1.32
C LYS A 13 23.14 13.86 -1.64
N LEU A 14 23.69 13.20 -0.64
CA LEU A 14 24.42 11.93 -0.86
C LEU A 14 23.44 10.82 -1.27
N ARG A 15 22.24 10.82 -0.68
CA ARG A 15 21.21 9.85 -1.03
C ARG A 15 20.68 10.08 -2.45
N LEU A 16 20.40 11.32 -2.82
CA LEU A 16 19.94 11.68 -4.16
C LEU A 16 20.96 11.28 -5.25
N ARG A 17 22.26 11.48 -5.01
CA ARG A 17 23.32 10.99 -5.93
C ARG A 17 23.28 9.48 -6.12
N ARG A 18 22.92 8.70 -5.09
CA ARG A 18 22.76 7.25 -5.23
C ARG A 18 21.51 6.91 -6.06
N ILE A 19 20.42 7.64 -5.89
CA ILE A 19 19.21 7.48 -6.71
C ILE A 19 19.50 7.80 -8.18
N GLU A 20 20.28 8.83 -8.46
CA GLU A 20 20.72 9.18 -9.84
C GLU A 20 21.47 8.03 -10.53
N GLN A 21 22.15 7.16 -9.76
CA GLN A 21 22.85 5.99 -10.31
C GLN A 21 21.90 4.88 -10.80
N TYR A 22 20.58 4.95 -10.48
CA TYR A 22 19.63 3.95 -10.94
C TYR A 22 19.56 3.88 -12.48
N ALA A 23 19.79 4.99 -13.17
CA ALA A 23 19.82 5.03 -14.63
C ALA A 23 20.95 4.19 -15.26
N THR A 24 22.04 3.96 -14.54
CA THR A 24 23.25 3.33 -15.11
C THR A 24 23.70 2.06 -14.37
N ARG A 25 23.19 1.80 -13.16
CA ARG A 25 23.63 0.69 -12.30
C ARG A 25 22.49 -0.19 -11.80
N ALA A 26 21.35 -0.21 -12.51
CA ALA A 26 20.16 -0.90 -12.07
C ALA A 26 20.40 -2.40 -11.81
N GLU A 27 21.02 -3.10 -12.75
CA GLU A 27 21.34 -4.53 -12.64
C GLU A 27 22.25 -4.83 -11.44
N GLU A 28 23.30 -4.01 -11.27
CA GLU A 28 24.24 -4.17 -10.17
C GLU A 28 23.54 -3.99 -8.81
N LEU A 29 22.72 -2.95 -8.68
CA LEU A 29 21.92 -2.67 -7.48
C LEU A 29 20.97 -3.81 -7.18
N GLN A 30 20.27 -4.33 -8.17
CA GLN A 30 19.35 -5.46 -7.99
C GLN A 30 20.11 -6.75 -7.61
N ALA A 31 21.25 -7.01 -8.21
CA ALA A 31 22.12 -8.13 -7.81
C ALA A 31 22.65 -7.98 -6.36
N GLU A 32 22.90 -6.75 -5.90
CA GLU A 32 23.25 -6.47 -4.50
C GLU A 32 22.10 -6.80 -3.57
N GLN A 33 20.84 -6.39 -3.92
CA GLN A 33 19.66 -6.68 -3.12
C GLN A 33 19.45 -8.19 -3.01
N LEU A 34 19.47 -8.92 -4.11
CA LEU A 34 19.29 -10.37 -4.10
C LEU A 34 20.35 -11.05 -3.21
N ARG A 35 21.64 -10.69 -3.36
CA ARG A 35 22.72 -11.24 -2.50
C ARG A 35 22.46 -10.99 -1.02
N HIS A 36 22.00 -9.79 -0.67
CA HIS A 36 21.69 -9.45 0.71
C HIS A 36 20.51 -10.26 1.24
N ILE A 37 19.44 -10.39 0.45
CA ILE A 37 18.24 -11.18 0.78
C ILE A 37 18.62 -12.66 1.00
N LEU A 38 19.34 -13.26 0.06
CA LEU A 38 19.75 -14.67 0.13
C LEU A 38 20.70 -14.96 1.28
N ALA A 39 21.63 -14.05 1.57
CA ALA A 39 22.54 -14.19 2.72
C ALA A 39 21.79 -14.20 4.07
N ARG A 40 20.64 -13.54 4.16
CA ARG A 40 19.77 -13.56 5.32
C ARG A 40 18.87 -14.78 5.34
N ALA A 41 18.26 -15.11 4.19
CA ALA A 41 17.43 -16.30 4.01
C ALA A 41 18.17 -17.59 4.41
N ALA A 42 19.45 -17.71 4.08
CA ALA A 42 20.28 -18.85 4.45
C ALA A 42 20.33 -19.18 5.96
N ARG A 43 19.88 -18.24 6.81
CA ARG A 43 19.84 -18.40 8.28
C ARG A 43 18.46 -18.75 8.81
N THR A 44 17.50 -19.06 7.95
CA THR A 44 16.09 -19.31 8.27
C THR A 44 15.67 -20.75 7.97
N ASP A 45 14.50 -21.16 8.45
CA ASP A 45 13.89 -22.44 8.08
C ASP A 45 13.64 -22.52 6.59
N PHE A 46 13.12 -21.44 6.01
CA PHE A 46 12.92 -21.32 4.57
C PHE A 46 14.22 -21.54 3.79
N GLY A 47 15.28 -20.86 4.20
CA GLY A 47 16.58 -21.02 3.55
C GLY A 47 17.14 -22.45 3.64
N ARG A 48 16.95 -23.12 4.77
CA ARG A 48 17.34 -24.54 4.93
C ARG A 48 16.52 -25.46 4.04
N ARG A 49 15.21 -25.23 3.95
CA ARG A 49 14.27 -26.00 3.12
C ARG A 49 14.67 -25.97 1.64
N TYR A 50 15.09 -24.82 1.15
CA TYR A 50 15.47 -24.61 -0.25
C TYR A 50 16.99 -24.62 -0.50
N GLY A 51 17.79 -25.03 0.47
CA GLY A 51 19.25 -25.11 0.32
C GLY A 51 19.96 -23.77 0.06
N LEU A 52 19.34 -22.66 0.47
CA LEU A 52 19.88 -21.32 0.21
C LEU A 52 21.15 -21.06 1.04
N THR A 53 22.13 -20.45 0.39
CA THR A 53 23.41 -20.07 0.97
C THR A 53 23.80 -18.67 0.53
N ARG A 54 24.86 -18.10 1.11
CA ARG A 54 25.45 -16.84 0.64
C ARG A 54 26.03 -16.91 -0.79
N LYS A 55 26.21 -18.15 -1.32
CA LYS A 55 26.75 -18.40 -2.65
C LYS A 55 25.69 -18.78 -3.67
N THR A 56 24.42 -18.86 -3.26
CA THR A 56 23.31 -19.17 -4.17
C THR A 56 23.26 -18.11 -5.28
N THR A 57 23.30 -18.58 -6.52
CA THR A 57 23.20 -17.74 -7.72
C THR A 57 21.73 -17.46 -8.03
N TYR A 58 21.46 -16.47 -8.87
CA TYR A 58 20.09 -16.20 -9.36
C TYR A 58 19.50 -17.44 -10.05
N SER A 59 20.27 -18.10 -10.92
CA SER A 59 19.81 -19.30 -11.62
C SER A 59 19.39 -20.42 -10.65
N SER A 60 20.24 -20.73 -9.64
CA SER A 60 19.89 -21.73 -8.61
C SER A 60 18.65 -21.28 -7.80
N TYR A 61 18.59 -20.00 -7.44
CA TYR A 61 17.45 -19.45 -6.72
C TYR A 61 16.12 -19.63 -7.47
N CYS A 62 16.11 -19.37 -8.78
CA CYS A 62 14.92 -19.57 -9.62
C CYS A 62 14.56 -21.06 -9.81
N THR A 63 15.57 -21.95 -9.81
CA THR A 63 15.33 -23.39 -9.93
C THR A 63 14.77 -23.99 -8.64
N ASP A 64 15.31 -23.56 -7.50
CA ASP A 64 15.04 -24.19 -6.21
C ASP A 64 13.81 -23.57 -5.51
N VAL A 65 13.54 -22.27 -5.71
CA VAL A 65 12.46 -21.53 -5.04
C VAL A 65 11.33 -21.23 -6.04
N PRO A 66 10.12 -21.78 -5.83
CA PRO A 66 8.99 -21.53 -6.70
C PRO A 66 8.47 -20.08 -6.56
N ILE A 67 7.80 -19.59 -7.60
CA ILE A 67 6.98 -18.38 -7.50
C ILE A 67 5.69 -18.76 -6.77
N VAL A 68 5.33 -17.96 -5.75
CA VAL A 68 4.16 -18.24 -4.91
C VAL A 68 3.36 -16.95 -4.65
N ASP A 69 2.08 -17.11 -4.38
CA ASP A 69 1.25 -16.08 -3.75
C ASP A 69 1.24 -16.25 -2.21
N TYR A 70 0.31 -15.55 -1.54
CA TYR A 70 0.19 -15.61 -0.09
C TYR A 70 -0.02 -17.04 0.44
N GLU A 71 -0.82 -17.85 -0.24
CA GLU A 71 -1.12 -19.22 0.21
C GLU A 71 0.15 -20.08 0.27
N GLY A 72 1.13 -19.83 -0.62
CA GLY A 72 2.41 -20.55 -0.60
C GLY A 72 3.34 -20.21 0.58
N LEU A 73 3.12 -19.08 1.26
CA LEU A 73 3.89 -18.67 2.44
C LEU A 73 3.08 -18.66 3.73
N LYS A 74 1.78 -18.89 3.66
CA LYS A 74 0.82 -18.75 4.75
C LYS A 74 1.20 -19.55 6.00
N ASP A 75 1.53 -20.82 5.85
CA ASP A 75 1.89 -21.70 6.99
C ASP A 75 3.13 -21.17 7.73
N ASP A 76 4.14 -20.70 6.99
CA ASP A 76 5.34 -20.11 7.58
C ASP A 76 5.02 -18.77 8.26
N ILE A 77 4.18 -17.93 7.65
CA ILE A 77 3.72 -16.68 8.24
C ILE A 77 2.91 -16.96 9.52
N GLU A 78 2.01 -17.94 9.52
CA GLU A 78 1.25 -18.33 10.72
C GLU A 78 2.15 -18.78 11.86
N ARG A 79 3.23 -19.52 11.59
CA ARG A 79 4.24 -19.88 12.59
C ARG A 79 4.90 -18.62 13.18
N MET A 80 5.25 -17.64 12.32
CA MET A 80 5.82 -16.36 12.76
C MET A 80 4.83 -15.57 13.63
N THR A 81 3.53 -15.54 13.27
CA THR A 81 2.51 -14.84 14.08
C THR A 81 2.34 -15.44 15.48
N ARG A 82 2.65 -16.72 15.67
CA ARG A 82 2.70 -17.39 16.99
C ARG A 82 3.99 -17.09 17.77
N GLY A 83 4.92 -16.32 17.18
CA GLY A 83 6.18 -15.93 17.79
C GLY A 83 7.35 -16.88 17.55
N GLU A 84 7.21 -17.84 16.60
CA GLU A 84 8.33 -18.68 16.15
C GLU A 84 9.39 -17.82 15.46
N ARG A 85 10.65 -18.21 15.66
CA ARG A 85 11.83 -17.44 15.20
C ARG A 85 12.47 -18.12 14.01
N ASP A 86 13.21 -17.32 13.24
CA ASP A 86 14.05 -17.82 12.15
C ASP A 86 13.26 -18.62 11.06
N ILE A 87 11.99 -18.25 10.83
CA ILE A 87 11.14 -18.91 9.82
C ILE A 87 11.42 -18.35 8.42
N LEU A 88 10.90 -17.16 8.11
CA LEU A 88 11.16 -16.45 6.85
C LEU A 88 12.24 -15.38 7.00
N VAL A 89 12.45 -14.85 8.21
CA VAL A 89 13.49 -13.86 8.52
C VAL A 89 14.31 -14.31 9.71
N PRO A 90 15.60 -13.95 9.81
CA PRO A 90 16.41 -14.25 10.98
C PRO A 90 15.90 -13.51 12.22
N GLY A 91 15.74 -14.22 13.32
CA GLY A 91 15.23 -13.72 14.57
C GLY A 91 13.71 -13.69 14.66
N PRO A 92 13.13 -12.99 15.64
CA PRO A 92 11.69 -12.84 15.78
C PRO A 92 11.16 -11.78 14.82
N CYS A 93 9.96 -11.98 14.30
CA CYS A 93 9.15 -10.94 13.68
C CYS A 93 7.99 -10.60 14.62
N GLN A 94 7.91 -9.37 15.09
CA GLN A 94 6.89 -8.95 16.06
C GLN A 94 5.69 -8.28 15.40
N TRP A 95 5.86 -7.73 14.21
CA TRP A 95 4.85 -6.91 13.53
C TRP A 95 4.43 -7.51 12.20
N PHE A 96 3.13 -7.49 11.97
CA PHE A 96 2.51 -8.00 10.76
C PHE A 96 1.53 -6.96 10.24
N ALA A 97 1.75 -6.48 9.03
CA ALA A 97 0.79 -5.63 8.35
C ALA A 97 -0.42 -6.47 7.93
N LYS A 98 -1.61 -6.04 8.35
CA LYS A 98 -2.86 -6.63 7.92
C LYS A 98 -3.21 -6.07 6.55
N SER A 99 -3.34 -6.93 5.57
CA SER A 99 -3.78 -6.59 4.22
C SER A 99 -5.07 -7.34 3.91
N SER A 100 -5.94 -6.74 3.10
CA SER A 100 -7.17 -7.38 2.66
C SER A 100 -6.89 -8.67 1.92
N GLY A 101 -7.61 -9.72 2.27
CA GLY A 101 -7.45 -11.05 1.69
C GLY A 101 -8.06 -11.13 0.29
N THR A 102 -7.27 -11.51 -0.70
CA THR A 102 -7.71 -11.61 -2.09
C THR A 102 -8.22 -12.99 -2.52
N THR A 103 -8.05 -14.04 -1.72
CA THR A 103 -8.32 -15.43 -2.13
C THR A 103 -8.98 -16.31 -1.09
N SER A 104 -9.01 -15.89 0.16
CA SER A 104 -9.68 -16.63 1.24
C SER A 104 -10.28 -15.62 2.20
N ASP A 105 -11.42 -15.94 2.82
CA ASP A 105 -12.21 -15.15 3.76
C ASP A 105 -11.44 -14.58 4.98
N ARG A 106 -10.12 -14.48 4.91
CA ARG A 106 -9.27 -14.03 6.02
C ARG A 106 -8.22 -13.05 5.56
N SER A 107 -8.00 -12.02 6.35
CA SER A 107 -6.93 -11.05 6.15
C SER A 107 -5.57 -11.71 6.01
N LYS A 108 -4.74 -11.20 5.11
CA LYS A 108 -3.33 -11.57 4.99
C LYS A 108 -2.51 -10.87 6.08
N TYR A 109 -1.51 -11.54 6.58
CA TYR A 109 -0.54 -10.98 7.52
C TYR A 109 0.83 -10.92 6.87
N ILE A 110 1.27 -9.72 6.50
CA ILE A 110 2.56 -9.52 5.84
C ILE A 110 3.61 -9.22 6.92
N PRO A 111 4.71 -10.00 7.02
CA PRO A 111 5.74 -9.74 8.01
C PRO A 111 6.44 -8.40 7.80
N VAL A 112 6.57 -7.61 8.85
CA VAL A 112 7.26 -6.31 8.85
C VAL A 112 8.38 -6.33 9.89
N PRO A 113 9.49 -7.07 9.65
CA PRO A 113 10.62 -7.07 10.55
C PRO A 113 11.32 -5.71 10.54
N TYR A 114 11.97 -5.36 11.65
CA TYR A 114 12.58 -4.05 11.86
C TYR A 114 13.51 -3.61 10.71
N LEU A 115 14.29 -4.51 10.16
CA LEU A 115 15.19 -4.17 9.05
C LEU A 115 14.42 -3.75 7.79
N HIS A 116 13.34 -4.47 7.46
CA HIS A 116 12.49 -4.12 6.33
C HIS A 116 11.76 -2.80 6.55
N LEU A 117 11.30 -2.56 7.78
CA LEU A 117 10.71 -1.29 8.17
C LEU A 117 11.66 -0.11 7.93
N GLN A 118 12.94 -0.26 8.31
CA GLN A 118 13.96 0.79 8.17
C GLN A 118 14.45 0.95 6.73
N ASP A 119 14.86 -0.15 6.09
CA ASP A 119 15.53 -0.12 4.79
C ASP A 119 14.57 -0.05 3.60
N CYS A 120 13.28 -0.31 3.82
CA CYS A 120 12.26 -0.21 2.80
C CYS A 120 11.30 0.96 3.08
N HIS A 121 10.42 0.83 4.06
CA HIS A 121 9.32 1.78 4.26
C HIS A 121 9.79 3.17 4.69
N TYR A 122 10.63 3.29 5.71
CA TYR A 122 11.12 4.62 6.14
C TYR A 122 12.10 5.23 5.14
N ARG A 123 12.90 4.40 4.47
CA ARG A 123 13.75 4.89 3.39
C ARG A 123 12.90 5.43 2.24
N GLY A 124 11.86 4.70 1.84
CA GLY A 124 10.93 5.14 0.79
C GLY A 124 10.25 6.46 1.12
N GLY A 125 9.68 6.58 2.33
CA GLY A 125 9.06 7.83 2.78
C GLY A 125 10.06 9.00 2.84
N SER A 126 11.31 8.75 3.28
CA SER A 126 12.35 9.76 3.30
C SER A 126 12.78 10.16 1.89
N ASP A 127 12.96 9.20 0.98
CA ASP A 127 13.37 9.49 -0.39
C ASP A 127 12.28 10.22 -1.19
N ALA A 128 11.00 9.92 -0.94
CA ALA A 128 9.90 10.70 -1.50
C ALA A 128 10.01 12.18 -1.10
N LEU A 129 10.30 12.46 0.17
CA LEU A 129 10.55 13.81 0.64
C LEU A 129 11.81 14.43 0.01
N TRP A 130 12.93 13.69 -0.10
CA TRP A 130 14.16 14.23 -0.68
C TRP A 130 14.01 14.55 -2.17
N ILE A 131 13.29 13.72 -2.92
CA ILE A 131 12.95 13.94 -4.33
C ILE A 131 12.05 15.17 -4.46
N TYR A 132 11.00 15.28 -3.64
CA TYR A 132 10.14 16.45 -3.58
C TYR A 132 10.97 17.74 -3.34
N LEU A 133 11.83 17.78 -2.33
CA LEU A 133 12.65 18.94 -2.03
C LEU A 133 13.66 19.29 -3.14
N ARG A 134 14.15 18.30 -3.87
CA ARG A 134 14.98 18.52 -5.07
C ARG A 134 14.19 19.24 -6.16
N ASN A 135 12.96 18.81 -6.38
CA ASN A 135 12.10 19.35 -7.45
C ASN A 135 11.53 20.73 -7.12
N TYR A 136 11.30 21.02 -5.82
CA TYR A 136 10.65 22.24 -5.35
C TYR A 136 11.51 23.01 -4.35
N PRO A 137 12.49 23.82 -4.84
CA PRO A 137 13.46 24.53 -3.98
C PRO A 137 12.86 25.68 -3.17
N ASP A 138 11.58 26.03 -3.37
CA ASP A 138 10.85 27.01 -2.58
C ASP A 138 10.11 26.42 -1.36
N SER A 139 10.15 25.10 -1.17
CA SER A 139 9.48 24.36 -0.08
C SER A 139 9.85 24.89 1.32
N ARG A 140 8.87 24.80 2.23
CA ARG A 140 8.98 25.11 3.66
C ARG A 140 8.64 23.90 4.54
N PHE A 141 8.80 22.70 4.01
CA PHE A 141 8.35 21.45 4.60
C PHE A 141 8.70 21.31 6.09
N PHE A 142 9.96 21.54 6.48
CA PHE A 142 10.41 21.38 7.87
C PHE A 142 10.03 22.56 8.81
N SER A 143 9.35 23.56 8.31
CA SER A 143 8.80 24.66 9.12
C SER A 143 7.31 24.51 9.44
N THR A 144 6.72 23.42 8.99
CA THR A 144 5.30 23.08 9.17
C THR A 144 5.16 21.67 9.76
N LYS A 145 3.92 21.23 9.95
CA LYS A 145 3.58 19.84 10.34
C LYS A 145 3.09 19.05 9.13
N GLY A 146 3.39 17.75 9.11
CA GLY A 146 2.79 16.82 8.18
C GLY A 146 1.53 16.19 8.77
N LEU A 147 0.43 16.28 8.07
CA LEU A 147 -0.80 15.56 8.40
C LEU A 147 -0.72 14.15 7.83
N VAL A 148 -0.75 13.17 8.72
CA VAL A 148 -0.68 11.75 8.37
C VAL A 148 -1.96 11.08 8.82
N LEU A 149 -2.58 10.28 7.95
CA LEU A 149 -3.64 9.36 8.34
C LEU A 149 -3.06 7.97 8.57
N GLY A 150 -3.56 7.28 9.59
CA GLY A 150 -3.13 5.94 9.94
C GLY A 150 -4.28 5.10 10.50
N GLY A 151 -4.19 3.80 10.31
CA GLY A 151 -5.11 2.83 10.87
C GLY A 151 -4.85 2.54 12.35
N SER A 152 -5.14 1.32 12.78
CA SER A 152 -4.95 0.84 14.14
C SER A 152 -4.19 -0.48 14.17
N HIS A 153 -3.72 -0.90 15.33
CA HIS A 153 -3.11 -2.21 15.53
C HIS A 153 -3.58 -2.85 16.84
N SER A 154 -3.41 -4.16 16.93
CA SER A 154 -3.76 -4.95 18.11
C SER A 154 -2.81 -6.12 18.33
N PRO A 155 -2.69 -6.63 19.58
CA PRO A 155 -1.96 -7.86 19.85
C PRO A 155 -2.62 -9.05 19.11
N MET A 156 -1.80 -9.98 18.61
CA MET A 156 -2.32 -11.20 18.00
C MET A 156 -2.75 -12.22 19.06
N PRO A 157 -3.95 -12.83 18.92
CA PRO A 157 -4.56 -13.65 19.99
C PRO A 157 -3.72 -14.85 20.43
N LEU A 158 -3.01 -15.49 19.51
CA LEU A 158 -2.25 -16.74 19.78
C LEU A 158 -0.80 -16.52 20.17
N SER A 159 -0.34 -15.29 20.27
CA SER A 159 1.08 -14.97 20.52
C SER A 159 1.43 -14.79 21.99
N GLY A 160 0.45 -14.75 22.89
CA GLY A 160 0.67 -14.38 24.27
C GLY A 160 1.25 -12.95 24.44
N GLY A 161 0.88 -12.02 23.53
CA GLY A 161 1.34 -10.64 23.55
C GLY A 161 2.73 -10.42 22.93
N LYS A 162 3.29 -11.39 22.19
CA LYS A 162 4.61 -11.28 21.57
C LYS A 162 4.59 -10.71 20.16
N THR A 163 3.44 -10.80 19.47
CA THR A 163 3.26 -10.30 18.12
C THR A 163 2.02 -9.43 18.01
N PHE A 164 2.06 -8.50 17.06
CA PHE A 164 1.03 -7.49 16.82
C PHE A 164 0.67 -7.47 15.34
N SER A 165 -0.59 -7.16 15.04
CA SER A 165 -1.04 -6.93 13.67
C SER A 165 -1.85 -5.64 13.58
N GLY A 166 -1.82 -5.02 12.42
CA GLY A 166 -2.57 -3.80 12.14
C GLY A 166 -2.24 -3.26 10.76
N ASP A 167 -2.82 -2.13 10.43
CA ASP A 167 -2.48 -1.44 9.19
C ASP A 167 -0.99 -1.08 9.14
N LEU A 168 -0.38 -1.15 7.97
CA LEU A 168 1.02 -0.74 7.81
C LEU A 168 1.26 0.68 8.33
N SER A 169 0.33 1.60 8.07
CA SER A 169 0.40 2.99 8.56
C SER A 169 0.46 3.08 10.09
N ALA A 170 -0.29 2.22 10.81
CA ALA A 170 -0.22 2.16 12.28
C ALA A 170 1.15 1.65 12.75
N ILE A 171 1.71 0.63 12.08
CA ILE A 171 3.05 0.11 12.39
C ILE A 171 4.12 1.19 12.15
N LEU A 172 4.00 1.95 11.04
CA LEU A 172 4.88 3.08 10.75
C LEU A 172 4.79 4.17 11.83
N VAL A 173 3.59 4.53 12.27
CA VAL A 173 3.40 5.51 13.34
C VAL A 173 3.98 5.03 14.66
N GLU A 174 3.77 3.76 15.03
CA GLU A 174 4.28 3.18 16.29
C GLU A 174 5.80 3.22 16.38
N HIS A 175 6.49 2.98 15.27
CA HIS A 175 7.96 2.95 15.22
C HIS A 175 8.60 4.22 14.65
N MET A 176 7.83 5.28 14.48
CA MET A 176 8.33 6.52 13.87
C MET A 176 9.49 7.10 14.67
N PRO A 177 10.62 7.45 14.03
CA PRO A 177 11.71 8.14 14.69
C PRO A 177 11.25 9.45 15.34
N LEU A 178 11.83 9.82 16.48
CA LEU A 178 11.41 10.97 17.28
C LEU A 178 11.27 12.27 16.46
N LEU A 179 12.18 12.52 15.51
CA LEU A 179 12.12 13.71 14.66
C LEU A 179 10.87 13.69 13.76
N GLY A 180 10.54 12.55 13.18
CA GLY A 180 9.32 12.38 12.38
C GLY A 180 8.06 12.56 13.25
N ASP A 181 8.06 11.99 14.45
CA ASP A 181 6.96 12.10 15.41
C ASP A 181 6.72 13.56 15.83
N MET A 182 7.78 14.36 15.99
CA MET A 182 7.68 15.79 16.30
C MET A 182 7.14 16.64 15.14
N LEU A 183 7.31 16.20 13.90
CA LEU A 183 6.92 16.94 12.70
C LEU A 183 5.53 16.57 12.18
N ARG A 184 4.85 15.60 12.75
CA ARG A 184 3.52 15.16 12.31
C ARG A 184 2.38 15.68 13.19
N VAL A 185 1.20 15.62 12.64
CA VAL A 185 -0.11 15.71 13.30
C VAL A 185 -1.03 14.66 12.67
N PRO A 186 -2.03 14.16 13.38
CA PRO A 186 -2.31 14.35 14.81
C PRO A 186 -1.34 13.58 15.72
N SER A 187 -1.57 13.62 17.03
CA SER A 187 -0.77 12.90 18.02
C SER A 187 -0.79 11.37 17.78
N ARG A 188 0.21 10.64 18.32
CA ARG A 188 0.25 9.18 18.21
C ARG A 188 -0.98 8.53 18.83
N GLU A 189 -1.40 9.05 19.99
CA GLU A 189 -2.55 8.55 20.72
C GLU A 189 -3.83 8.63 19.86
N THR A 190 -4.05 9.78 19.23
CA THR A 190 -5.19 9.99 18.32
C THR A 190 -5.11 9.11 17.07
N LEU A 191 -3.92 9.00 16.44
CA LEU A 191 -3.76 8.16 15.25
C LEU A 191 -4.03 6.68 15.50
N LEU A 192 -3.71 6.17 16.67
CA LEU A 192 -3.85 4.74 17.01
C LEU A 192 -5.22 4.39 17.62
N MET A 193 -6.14 5.35 17.76
CA MET A 193 -7.51 5.06 18.18
C MET A 193 -8.17 4.06 17.22
N SER A 194 -8.94 3.12 17.77
CA SER A 194 -9.61 2.08 17.00
C SER A 194 -11.03 2.45 16.57
N GLU A 195 -11.75 3.29 17.36
CA GLU A 195 -13.10 3.73 17.03
C GLU A 195 -13.04 4.90 16.06
N TRP A 196 -13.60 4.71 14.86
CA TRP A 196 -13.45 5.63 13.74
C TRP A 196 -14.04 7.01 13.98
N THR A 197 -15.26 7.09 14.52
CA THR A 197 -15.95 8.36 14.70
C THR A 197 -15.24 9.26 15.72
N ALA A 198 -14.89 8.70 16.87
CA ALA A 198 -14.14 9.42 17.91
C ALA A 198 -12.75 9.80 17.42
N LYS A 199 -12.09 8.90 16.68
CA LYS A 199 -10.79 9.17 16.04
C LYS A 199 -10.86 10.35 15.09
N MET A 200 -11.84 10.37 14.19
CA MET A 200 -12.01 11.45 13.21
C MET A 200 -12.26 12.80 13.91
N GLN A 201 -13.12 12.82 14.92
CA GLN A 201 -13.39 14.02 15.71
C GLN A 201 -12.12 14.53 16.42
N ALA A 202 -11.35 13.63 17.04
CA ALA A 202 -10.10 13.99 17.71
C ALA A 202 -9.05 14.51 16.70
N ILE A 203 -8.93 13.88 15.53
CA ILE A 203 -8.06 14.34 14.44
C ILE A 203 -8.43 15.78 14.05
N VAL A 204 -9.70 16.03 13.74
CA VAL A 204 -10.18 17.35 13.31
C VAL A 204 -9.86 18.42 14.36
N GLN A 205 -10.08 18.15 15.65
CA GLN A 205 -9.75 19.08 16.73
C GLN A 205 -8.26 19.43 16.78
N GLU A 206 -7.38 18.43 16.63
CA GLU A 206 -5.94 18.64 16.66
C GLU A 206 -5.42 19.40 15.43
N VAL A 207 -5.93 19.06 14.23
CA VAL A 207 -5.39 19.60 12.98
C VAL A 207 -5.97 20.95 12.60
N ALA A 208 -7.18 21.29 13.05
CA ALA A 208 -7.82 22.57 12.75
C ALA A 208 -6.99 23.78 13.20
N THR A 209 -6.20 23.65 14.25
CA THR A 209 -5.34 24.72 14.81
C THR A 209 -3.86 24.51 14.47
N ALA A 210 -3.50 23.40 13.85
CA ALA A 210 -2.11 23.10 13.52
C ALA A 210 -1.67 23.80 12.22
N ARG A 211 -0.39 24.13 12.15
CA ARG A 211 0.22 24.68 10.94
C ARG A 211 0.62 23.54 10.00
N VAL A 212 -0.33 23.05 9.21
CA VAL A 212 -0.12 21.94 8.28
C VAL A 212 0.48 22.42 6.96
N GLY A 213 1.55 21.79 6.51
CA GLY A 213 2.23 22.07 5.23
C GLY A 213 2.28 20.87 4.29
N SER A 214 2.03 19.67 4.79
CA SER A 214 1.98 18.48 3.95
C SER A 214 0.91 17.50 4.41
N LEU A 215 0.38 16.73 3.45
CA LEU A 215 -0.55 15.64 3.67
C LEU A 215 0.12 14.32 3.25
N SER A 216 -0.21 13.23 3.94
CA SER A 216 0.23 11.88 3.56
C SER A 216 -0.88 10.87 3.84
N GLY A 217 -1.27 10.10 2.83
CA GLY A 217 -2.29 9.07 2.98
C GLY A 217 -3.01 8.70 1.69
N VAL A 218 -4.05 7.88 1.84
CA VAL A 218 -4.91 7.45 0.74
C VAL A 218 -5.86 8.59 0.35
N PRO A 219 -6.00 8.92 -0.95
CA PRO A 219 -6.82 10.04 -1.42
C PRO A 219 -8.26 10.05 -0.90
N SER A 220 -8.94 8.91 -0.93
CA SER A 220 -10.34 8.83 -0.49
C SER A 220 -10.51 9.22 0.99
N TRP A 221 -9.70 8.66 1.88
CA TRP A 221 -9.75 8.95 3.32
C TRP A 221 -9.31 10.37 3.66
N MET A 222 -8.29 10.87 2.98
CA MET A 222 -7.86 12.25 3.15
C MET A 222 -8.95 13.23 2.73
N LEU A 223 -9.68 12.94 1.65
CA LEU A 223 -10.79 13.76 1.19
C LEU A 223 -11.91 13.88 2.23
N VAL A 224 -12.26 12.77 2.91
CA VAL A 224 -13.22 12.79 4.03
C VAL A 224 -12.74 13.74 5.12
N LEU A 225 -11.49 13.57 5.56
CA LEU A 225 -10.92 14.42 6.60
C LEU A 225 -10.92 15.91 6.21
N LEU A 226 -10.54 16.25 4.98
CA LEU A 226 -10.54 17.64 4.51
C LEU A 226 -11.94 18.27 4.58
N LYS A 227 -12.98 17.53 4.20
CA LYS A 227 -14.38 17.97 4.30
C LYS A 227 -14.80 18.19 5.76
N GLU A 228 -14.47 17.26 6.65
CA GLU A 228 -14.73 17.41 8.09
C GLU A 228 -14.02 18.64 8.70
N VAL A 229 -12.77 18.89 8.29
CA VAL A 229 -12.03 20.08 8.74
C VAL A 229 -12.70 21.37 8.27
N LEU A 230 -13.17 21.45 7.02
CA LEU A 230 -13.90 22.60 6.49
C LEU A 230 -15.21 22.82 7.26
N GLN A 231 -15.97 21.75 7.50
CA GLN A 231 -17.20 21.82 8.28
C GLN A 231 -16.93 22.32 9.71
N ALA A 232 -15.94 21.78 10.39
CA ALA A 232 -15.61 22.14 11.77
C ALA A 232 -15.08 23.56 11.91
N THR A 233 -14.37 24.07 10.90
CA THR A 233 -13.76 25.43 10.92
C THR A 233 -14.67 26.50 10.32
N GLY A 234 -15.72 26.11 9.60
CA GLY A 234 -16.60 27.04 8.87
C GLY A 234 -15.89 27.77 7.73
N ARG A 235 -14.80 27.21 7.19
CA ARG A 235 -14.04 27.79 6.08
C ARG A 235 -14.52 27.23 4.74
N GLU A 236 -14.31 28.01 3.68
CA GLU A 236 -14.71 27.61 2.33
C GLU A 236 -13.63 26.79 1.60
N SER A 237 -12.36 27.00 1.98
CA SER A 237 -11.23 26.27 1.38
C SER A 237 -10.20 25.82 2.42
N ILE A 238 -9.47 24.77 2.11
CA ILE A 238 -8.37 24.27 2.94
C ILE A 238 -7.21 25.27 3.01
N THR A 239 -7.03 26.08 1.99
CA THR A 239 -6.00 27.12 1.99
C THR A 239 -6.28 28.22 3.01
N GLU A 240 -7.52 28.42 3.42
CA GLU A 240 -7.87 29.33 4.52
C GLU A 240 -7.56 28.73 5.89
N VAL A 241 -7.64 27.40 6.02
CA VAL A 241 -7.28 26.68 7.25
C VAL A 241 -5.76 26.52 7.33
N TRP A 242 -5.12 26.09 6.24
CA TRP A 242 -3.68 25.81 6.17
C TRP A 242 -3.00 26.57 5.02
N PRO A 243 -2.67 27.85 5.22
CA PRO A 243 -2.08 28.67 4.16
C PRO A 243 -0.69 28.22 3.69
N ASP A 244 -0.01 27.40 4.49
CA ASP A 244 1.32 26.86 4.17
C ASP A 244 1.26 25.47 3.53
N LEU A 245 0.09 24.91 3.25
CA LEU A 245 -0.05 23.60 2.61
C LEU A 245 0.53 23.63 1.20
N GLU A 246 1.49 22.72 0.94
CA GLU A 246 2.26 22.73 -0.30
C GLU A 246 2.34 21.38 -1.01
N VAL A 247 2.11 20.25 -0.30
CA VAL A 247 2.26 18.92 -0.91
C VAL A 247 1.32 17.87 -0.30
N PHE A 248 0.84 16.97 -1.15
CA PHE A 248 0.17 15.74 -0.76
C PHE A 248 0.94 14.53 -1.34
N PHE A 249 1.57 13.73 -0.47
CA PHE A 249 2.10 12.42 -0.81
C PHE A 249 0.97 11.40 -0.74
N HIS A 250 0.59 10.85 -1.87
CA HIS A 250 -0.54 9.94 -1.96
C HIS A 250 -0.16 8.63 -2.63
N GLY A 251 -0.97 7.60 -2.39
CA GLY A 251 -0.80 6.27 -2.96
C GLY A 251 -1.92 5.33 -2.51
N GLY A 252 -1.80 4.06 -2.85
CA GLY A 252 -2.75 3.02 -2.51
C GLY A 252 -3.92 2.88 -3.47
N ILE A 253 -4.40 3.98 -4.03
CA ILE A 253 -5.44 4.01 -5.07
C ILE A 253 -5.12 5.08 -6.11
N SER A 254 -5.75 4.99 -7.29
CA SER A 254 -5.61 6.02 -8.33
C SER A 254 -6.07 7.38 -7.83
N PHE A 255 -5.26 8.42 -8.05
CA PHE A 255 -5.60 9.80 -7.72
C PHE A 255 -6.51 10.48 -8.75
N THR A 256 -6.54 9.96 -9.98
CA THR A 256 -7.23 10.58 -11.11
C THR A 256 -8.69 10.95 -10.82
N PRO A 257 -9.53 10.08 -10.21
CA PRO A 257 -10.93 10.41 -9.92
C PRO A 257 -11.11 11.54 -8.90
N TYR A 258 -10.10 11.81 -8.08
CA TYR A 258 -10.16 12.77 -6.98
C TYR A 258 -9.56 14.14 -7.33
N ARG A 259 -8.78 14.23 -8.39
CA ARG A 259 -7.95 15.40 -8.73
C ARG A 259 -8.76 16.70 -8.81
N SER A 260 -9.93 16.69 -9.45
CA SER A 260 -10.79 17.88 -9.56
C SER A 260 -11.29 18.35 -8.19
N THR A 261 -11.77 17.42 -7.38
CA THR A 261 -12.28 17.72 -6.03
C THR A 261 -11.17 18.28 -5.11
N TYR A 262 -9.96 17.74 -5.21
CA TYR A 262 -8.81 18.28 -4.48
C TYR A 262 -8.46 19.70 -4.96
N ALA A 263 -8.50 19.96 -6.26
CA ALA A 263 -8.24 21.32 -6.79
C ALA A 263 -9.28 22.34 -6.35
N GLU A 264 -10.55 21.94 -6.19
CA GLU A 264 -11.61 22.78 -5.65
C GLU A 264 -11.41 23.07 -4.15
N LEU A 265 -11.09 22.03 -3.36
CA LEU A 265 -10.90 22.18 -1.91
C LEU A 265 -9.60 22.91 -1.54
N ILE A 266 -8.57 22.79 -2.38
CA ILE A 266 -7.23 23.37 -2.16
C ILE A 266 -6.87 24.26 -3.37
N PRO A 267 -7.52 25.40 -3.56
CA PRO A 267 -7.28 26.29 -4.71
C PRO A 267 -5.94 27.04 -4.56
N SER A 268 -4.83 26.33 -4.79
CA SER A 268 -3.47 26.86 -4.63
C SER A 268 -2.55 26.40 -5.76
N GLU A 269 -1.92 27.35 -6.46
CA GLU A 269 -0.89 27.05 -7.47
C GLU A 269 0.38 26.40 -6.85
N ARG A 270 0.56 26.53 -5.55
CA ARG A 270 1.68 25.94 -4.81
C ARG A 270 1.45 24.49 -4.45
N MET A 271 0.22 24.00 -4.53
CA MET A 271 -0.11 22.62 -4.17
C MET A 271 0.49 21.64 -5.16
N ARG A 272 1.20 20.64 -4.65
CA ARG A 272 1.81 19.55 -5.40
C ARG A 272 1.22 18.22 -4.96
N TYR A 273 1.06 17.31 -5.90
CA TYR A 273 0.53 15.98 -5.69
C TYR A 273 1.60 14.99 -6.13
N GLU A 274 2.18 14.28 -5.16
CA GLU A 274 3.32 13.39 -5.37
C GLU A 274 2.86 11.95 -5.17
N GLU A 275 2.87 11.18 -6.24
CA GLU A 275 2.43 9.80 -6.19
C GLU A 275 3.54 8.88 -5.65
N THR A 276 3.13 7.94 -4.80
CA THR A 276 4.00 6.88 -4.28
C THR A 276 3.32 5.53 -4.44
N TYR A 277 4.11 4.52 -4.80
CA TYR A 277 3.63 3.15 -4.84
C TYR A 277 4.21 2.38 -3.64
N ASN A 278 3.38 2.20 -2.64
CA ASN A 278 3.69 1.43 -1.44
C ASN A 278 2.53 0.49 -1.08
N ALA A 279 2.88 -0.67 -0.55
CA ALA A 279 1.98 -1.68 -0.06
C ALA A 279 2.50 -2.27 1.26
N SER A 280 1.74 -3.17 1.88
CA SER A 280 2.19 -3.90 3.07
C SER A 280 3.47 -4.69 2.82
N GLU A 281 3.66 -5.15 1.61
CA GLU A 281 4.80 -5.94 1.13
C GLU A 281 6.08 -5.13 0.94
N GLY A 282 5.97 -3.83 0.66
CA GLY A 282 7.12 -2.96 0.43
C GLY A 282 6.78 -1.58 -0.12
N PHE A 283 7.81 -0.77 -0.28
CA PHE A 283 7.76 0.53 -0.93
C PHE A 283 8.49 0.42 -2.27
N PHE A 284 7.79 0.64 -3.39
CA PHE A 284 8.26 0.21 -4.71
C PHE A 284 8.67 1.37 -5.62
N ALA A 285 7.88 2.45 -5.67
CA ALA A 285 8.16 3.53 -6.61
C ALA A 285 7.74 4.91 -6.08
N ILE A 286 8.32 5.96 -6.66
CA ILE A 286 8.10 7.37 -6.30
C ILE A 286 8.02 8.18 -7.58
N GLN A 287 7.08 9.10 -7.67
CA GLN A 287 7.08 10.12 -8.72
C GLN A 287 8.28 11.03 -8.54
N ASP A 288 9.31 10.85 -9.38
CA ASP A 288 10.58 11.55 -9.26
C ASP A 288 10.69 12.78 -10.18
N ASP A 289 9.89 12.81 -11.23
CA ASP A 289 9.82 13.91 -12.20
C ASP A 289 8.35 14.23 -12.51
N PRO A 290 7.89 15.45 -12.19
CA PRO A 290 6.50 15.85 -12.46
C PRO A 290 6.13 15.90 -13.95
N ALA A 291 7.11 15.91 -14.86
CA ALA A 291 6.89 15.91 -16.31
C ALA A 291 6.68 14.48 -16.86
N GLU A 292 7.04 13.45 -16.10
CA GLU A 292 6.94 12.05 -16.48
C GLU A 292 5.66 11.41 -15.96
N ALA A 293 5.05 10.54 -16.76
CA ALA A 293 3.83 9.84 -16.36
C ALA A 293 4.08 8.68 -15.38
N GLY A 294 5.30 8.14 -15.34
CA GLY A 294 5.65 7.00 -14.53
C GLY A 294 6.43 7.35 -13.27
N MET A 295 6.31 6.51 -12.26
CA MET A 295 7.08 6.59 -11.02
C MET A 295 8.43 5.87 -11.15
N LEU A 296 9.49 6.45 -10.63
CA LEU A 296 10.82 5.84 -10.54
C LEU A 296 10.76 4.58 -9.67
N LEU A 297 11.14 3.44 -10.25
CA LEU A 297 11.25 2.18 -9.50
C LEU A 297 12.46 2.24 -8.57
N MET A 298 12.24 1.96 -7.28
CA MET A 298 13.25 2.06 -6.24
C MET A 298 14.07 0.78 -6.13
N LEU A 299 15.36 0.84 -6.42
CA LEU A 299 16.19 -0.33 -6.70
C LEU A 299 17.05 -0.81 -5.52
N ASP A 300 17.07 -0.10 -4.38
CA ASP A 300 17.94 -0.41 -3.24
C ASP A 300 17.24 -0.41 -1.88
N TYR A 301 15.96 -0.82 -1.87
CA TYR A 301 15.11 -0.89 -0.66
C TYR A 301 15.03 -2.29 -0.04
N GLY A 302 16.00 -3.14 -0.28
CA GLY A 302 15.93 -4.52 0.21
C GLY A 302 14.88 -5.35 -0.53
N ILE A 303 14.61 -4.99 -1.79
CA ILE A 303 13.70 -5.68 -2.69
C ILE A 303 14.44 -6.06 -3.97
N PHE A 304 14.28 -7.30 -4.37
CA PHE A 304 14.67 -7.80 -5.68
C PHE A 304 13.41 -8.03 -6.49
N TYR A 305 13.39 -7.52 -7.71
CA TYR A 305 12.22 -7.55 -8.61
C TYR A 305 12.40 -8.59 -9.71
N GLU A 306 11.31 -9.32 -9.97
CA GLU A 306 11.10 -10.15 -11.14
C GLU A 306 9.72 -9.80 -11.74
N PHE A 307 9.53 -10.07 -13.02
CA PHE A 307 8.33 -9.67 -13.77
C PHE A 307 7.82 -10.83 -14.62
N ILE A 308 6.53 -11.16 -14.50
CA ILE A 308 5.89 -12.13 -15.39
C ILE A 308 5.04 -11.34 -16.38
N PRO A 309 5.27 -11.51 -17.71
CA PRO A 309 4.39 -10.91 -18.70
C PRO A 309 2.93 -11.30 -18.43
N LEU A 310 2.02 -10.33 -18.46
CA LEU A 310 0.62 -10.57 -18.08
C LEU A 310 -0.08 -11.56 -19.02
N ASP A 311 0.29 -11.58 -20.30
CA ASP A 311 -0.17 -12.52 -21.30
C ASP A 311 0.36 -13.96 -21.12
N GLU A 312 1.39 -14.14 -20.30
CA GLU A 312 1.96 -15.44 -19.91
C GLU A 312 1.50 -15.91 -18.51
N LEU A 313 0.68 -15.09 -17.81
CA LEU A 313 0.22 -15.40 -16.47
C LEU A 313 -0.91 -16.45 -16.52
N PRO A 314 -0.76 -17.61 -15.83
CA PRO A 314 -1.77 -18.65 -15.87
C PRO A 314 -3.04 -18.26 -15.10
N ALA A 315 -4.19 -18.42 -15.73
CA ALA A 315 -5.49 -18.19 -15.10
C ALA A 315 -5.78 -19.14 -13.91
N SER A 316 -5.07 -20.27 -13.83
CA SER A 316 -5.19 -21.24 -12.74
C SER A 316 -4.64 -20.75 -11.40
N GLY A 317 -3.77 -19.73 -11.41
CA GLY A 317 -3.01 -19.33 -10.23
C GLY A 317 -1.86 -20.26 -9.84
N ASP A 318 -1.54 -21.25 -10.68
CA ASP A 318 -0.35 -22.07 -10.54
C ASP A 318 0.83 -21.44 -11.29
N TYR A 319 1.72 -20.83 -10.55
CA TYR A 319 2.87 -20.10 -11.08
C TYR A 319 4.13 -20.97 -11.24
N SER A 320 4.05 -22.29 -10.99
CA SER A 320 5.21 -23.19 -10.95
C SER A 320 5.95 -23.30 -12.29
N SER A 321 5.23 -23.11 -13.41
CA SER A 321 5.78 -23.12 -14.77
C SER A 321 6.11 -21.73 -15.32
N CYS A 322 5.83 -20.65 -14.58
CA CYS A 322 6.06 -19.29 -15.05
C CYS A 322 7.54 -18.95 -15.08
N ARG A 323 7.96 -18.38 -16.20
CA ARG A 323 9.24 -17.69 -16.28
C ARG A 323 9.05 -16.25 -15.80
N ALA A 324 9.75 -15.86 -14.74
CA ALA A 324 9.87 -14.47 -14.38
C ALA A 324 11.12 -13.86 -15.04
N LEU A 325 10.96 -12.67 -15.58
CA LEU A 325 12.01 -11.86 -16.20
C LEU A 325 12.70 -11.01 -15.13
N ARG A 326 14.00 -10.80 -15.27
CA ARG A 326 14.72 -9.79 -14.49
C ARG A 326 14.47 -8.40 -15.06
N LEU A 327 14.87 -7.39 -14.30
CA LEU A 327 14.66 -5.99 -14.67
C LEU A 327 15.23 -5.63 -16.04
N GLU A 328 16.39 -6.17 -16.41
CA GLU A 328 17.03 -5.93 -17.71
C GLU A 328 16.37 -6.66 -18.89
N GLU A 329 15.42 -7.55 -18.65
CA GLU A 329 14.70 -8.32 -19.66
C GLU A 329 13.32 -7.75 -20.01
N VAL A 330 12.86 -6.70 -19.28
CA VAL A 330 11.54 -6.10 -19.51
C VAL A 330 11.52 -5.18 -20.72
N GLU A 331 10.35 -4.99 -21.29
CA GLU A 331 10.10 -4.19 -22.48
C GLU A 331 9.15 -3.01 -22.17
N LEU A 332 9.30 -1.91 -22.90
CA LEU A 332 8.39 -0.78 -22.81
C LEU A 332 6.98 -1.15 -23.32
N GLY A 333 5.98 -0.65 -22.62
CA GLY A 333 4.59 -0.75 -23.06
C GLY A 333 3.92 -2.10 -22.84
N ARG A 334 4.64 -3.12 -22.36
CA ARG A 334 4.09 -4.42 -21.98
C ARG A 334 3.67 -4.42 -20.51
N ASP A 335 2.57 -5.09 -20.20
CA ASP A 335 2.09 -5.26 -18.83
C ASP A 335 2.71 -6.48 -18.17
N TYR A 336 3.06 -6.33 -16.90
CA TYR A 336 3.71 -7.37 -16.09
C TYR A 336 3.04 -7.53 -14.74
N ALA A 337 2.90 -8.76 -14.28
CA ALA A 337 2.67 -9.07 -12.88
C ALA A 337 4.00 -8.97 -12.12
N MET A 338 4.02 -8.22 -11.02
CA MET A 338 5.24 -8.01 -10.24
C MET A 338 5.45 -9.13 -9.22
N VAL A 339 6.66 -9.71 -9.24
CA VAL A 339 7.15 -10.71 -8.30
C VAL A 339 8.29 -10.10 -7.51
N ILE A 340 8.29 -10.28 -6.19
CA ILE A 340 9.29 -9.68 -5.31
C ILE A 340 9.96 -10.71 -4.41
N SER A 341 11.21 -10.45 -4.10
CA SER A 341 11.90 -11.06 -2.97
C SER A 341 12.38 -9.95 -2.05
N THR A 342 12.11 -10.05 -0.74
CA THR A 342 12.30 -8.91 0.17
C THR A 342 13.07 -9.28 1.44
N LEU A 343 13.65 -8.27 2.10
CA LEU A 343 14.16 -8.39 3.47
C LEU A 343 13.06 -8.64 4.50
N GLY A 344 11.80 -8.47 4.10
CA GLY A 344 10.60 -8.79 4.88
C GLY A 344 10.32 -10.29 4.99
N GLY A 345 11.00 -11.13 4.18
CA GLY A 345 10.80 -12.59 4.20
C GLY A 345 9.82 -13.08 3.14
N LEU A 346 9.47 -12.26 2.18
CA LEU A 346 8.76 -12.69 0.98
C LEU A 346 9.79 -13.13 -0.05
N TYR A 347 9.64 -14.31 -0.62
CA TYR A 347 10.59 -14.90 -1.57
C TYR A 347 9.85 -15.33 -2.83
N ARG A 348 10.20 -14.75 -3.97
CA ARG A 348 9.53 -14.91 -5.26
C ARG A 348 8.00 -14.83 -5.14
N TYR A 349 7.58 -13.82 -4.39
CA TYR A 349 6.18 -13.61 -4.03
C TYR A 349 5.50 -12.72 -5.07
N ILE A 350 4.40 -13.19 -5.68
CA ILE A 350 3.56 -12.41 -6.56
C ILE A 350 2.58 -11.57 -5.75
N ILE A 351 2.70 -10.24 -5.83
CA ILE A 351 1.90 -9.33 -5.01
C ILE A 351 0.47 -9.14 -5.52
N GLY A 352 0.25 -9.48 -6.78
CA GLY A 352 -1.05 -9.33 -7.43
C GLY A 352 -1.26 -8.02 -8.18
N ASP A 353 -0.35 -7.06 -8.08
CA ASP A 353 -0.41 -5.82 -8.86
C ASP A 353 0.21 -6.01 -10.24
N THR A 354 -0.30 -5.26 -11.23
CA THR A 354 0.25 -5.21 -12.57
C THR A 354 0.84 -3.84 -12.86
N VAL A 355 1.99 -3.84 -13.54
CA VAL A 355 2.74 -2.63 -13.86
C VAL A 355 3.15 -2.63 -15.34
N ARG A 356 3.34 -1.43 -15.87
CA ARG A 356 3.89 -1.20 -17.22
C ARG A 356 5.06 -0.27 -17.13
N PHE A 357 6.16 -0.60 -17.82
CA PHE A 357 7.31 0.28 -17.92
C PHE A 357 7.07 1.41 -18.91
N THR A 358 7.30 2.65 -18.44
CA THR A 358 7.25 3.88 -19.26
C THR A 358 8.64 4.39 -19.64
N SER A 359 9.68 3.94 -18.90
CA SER A 359 11.08 4.22 -19.17
C SER A 359 11.94 3.05 -18.68
N LEU A 360 13.08 2.78 -19.33
CA LEU A 360 14.07 1.79 -18.92
C LEU A 360 15.35 2.42 -18.34
N HIS A 361 15.59 3.71 -18.58
CA HIS A 361 16.80 4.40 -18.11
C HIS A 361 16.47 5.83 -17.65
N PRO A 362 16.16 6.05 -16.39
CA PRO A 362 15.92 5.07 -15.30
C PRO A 362 14.60 4.29 -15.50
N TYR A 363 14.48 3.17 -14.82
CA TYR A 363 13.24 2.39 -14.85
C TYR A 363 12.11 3.15 -14.17
N ARG A 364 11.04 3.43 -14.93
CA ARG A 364 9.80 4.01 -14.42
C ARG A 364 8.63 3.13 -14.76
N ILE A 365 7.69 3.04 -13.85
CA ILE A 365 6.49 2.20 -13.96
C ILE A 365 5.22 3.01 -13.71
N VAL A 366 4.13 2.56 -14.30
CA VAL A 366 2.76 2.91 -13.91
C VAL A 366 2.06 1.65 -13.45
N ILE A 367 1.18 1.78 -12.47
CA ILE A 367 0.29 0.70 -12.03
C ILE A 367 -0.83 0.60 -13.05
N THR A 368 -1.04 -0.57 -13.65
CA THR A 368 -2.07 -0.78 -14.67
C THR A 368 -3.29 -1.51 -14.15
N GLY A 369 -3.20 -2.09 -12.95
CA GLY A 369 -4.30 -2.79 -12.31
C GLY A 369 -3.82 -3.92 -11.41
N ARG A 370 -4.62 -4.99 -11.37
CA ARG A 370 -4.29 -6.20 -10.59
C ARG A 370 -4.54 -7.46 -11.41
N THR A 371 -3.84 -8.52 -11.02
CA THR A 371 -3.96 -9.84 -11.66
C THR A 371 -5.34 -10.46 -11.43
N LYS A 372 -6.08 -10.01 -10.42
CA LYS A 372 -7.47 -10.41 -10.13
C LYS A 372 -8.34 -9.15 -10.06
N HIS A 373 -9.54 -9.19 -10.64
CA HIS A 373 -10.48 -8.07 -10.62
C HIS A 373 -11.12 -7.93 -9.23
N PHE A 374 -11.22 -6.71 -8.71
CA PHE A 374 -11.88 -6.41 -7.43
C PHE A 374 -12.22 -4.92 -7.31
N ILE A 375 -13.08 -4.57 -6.37
CA ILE A 375 -13.42 -3.20 -6.01
C ILE A 375 -12.52 -2.79 -4.83
N ASN A 376 -11.77 -1.71 -4.99
CA ASN A 376 -10.92 -1.15 -3.96
C ASN A 376 -10.97 0.38 -4.02
N ALA A 377 -12.10 0.95 -3.65
CA ALA A 377 -12.32 2.39 -3.70
C ALA A 377 -12.06 3.06 -2.34
N PHE A 378 -12.22 2.29 -1.26
CA PHE A 378 -12.14 2.75 0.12
C PHE A 378 -11.12 1.95 0.94
N GLY A 379 -10.39 1.02 0.31
CA GLY A 379 -9.46 0.10 0.94
C GLY A 379 -10.03 -1.30 1.20
N GLU A 380 -11.25 -1.56 0.73
CA GLU A 380 -12.02 -2.77 1.03
C GLU A 380 -11.64 -4.00 0.22
N GLU A 381 -10.90 -3.85 -0.88
CA GLU A 381 -10.49 -4.93 -1.80
C GLU A 381 -11.54 -6.04 -2.02
N VAL A 382 -12.77 -5.65 -2.34
CA VAL A 382 -13.86 -6.60 -2.59
C VAL A 382 -13.65 -7.29 -3.93
N MET A 383 -13.35 -8.57 -3.87
CA MET A 383 -13.10 -9.44 -5.01
C MET A 383 -14.40 -9.85 -5.70
N VAL A 384 -14.33 -10.21 -6.97
CA VAL A 384 -15.46 -10.84 -7.68
C VAL A 384 -15.94 -12.09 -6.92
N ALA A 385 -15.04 -12.87 -6.35
CA ALA A 385 -15.43 -14.02 -5.52
C ALA A 385 -16.24 -13.63 -4.27
N ASN A 386 -15.94 -12.48 -3.64
CA ASN A 386 -16.73 -11.97 -2.51
C ASN A 386 -18.12 -11.52 -2.97
N THR A 387 -18.20 -10.81 -4.10
CA THR A 387 -19.48 -10.34 -4.64
C THR A 387 -20.36 -11.50 -5.09
N ASP A 388 -19.81 -12.50 -5.76
CA ASP A 388 -20.51 -13.71 -6.18
C ASP A 388 -21.06 -14.49 -4.99
N ALA A 389 -20.23 -14.71 -3.95
CA ALA A 389 -20.62 -15.44 -2.75
C ALA A 389 -21.69 -14.69 -1.95
N ALA A 390 -21.53 -13.37 -1.79
CA ALA A 390 -22.50 -12.53 -1.08
C ALA A 390 -23.87 -12.50 -1.80
N LEU A 391 -23.86 -12.38 -3.12
CA LEU A 391 -25.08 -12.40 -3.92
C LEU A 391 -25.77 -13.75 -3.86
N SER A 392 -25.00 -14.85 -3.95
CA SER A 392 -25.54 -16.21 -3.80
C SER A 392 -26.19 -16.43 -2.44
N GLU A 393 -25.56 -15.94 -1.37
CA GLU A 393 -26.11 -16.04 0.00
C GLU A 393 -27.38 -15.20 0.15
N ALA A 394 -27.44 -13.99 -0.40
CA ALA A 394 -28.63 -13.15 -0.40
C ALA A 394 -29.79 -13.83 -1.17
N CYS A 395 -29.53 -14.43 -2.33
CA CYS A 395 -30.51 -15.22 -3.08
C CYS A 395 -30.99 -16.43 -2.29
N ARG A 396 -30.09 -17.13 -1.62
CA ARG A 396 -30.42 -18.29 -0.78
C ARG A 396 -31.33 -17.92 0.38
N ARG A 397 -31.08 -16.78 1.04
CA ARG A 397 -31.92 -16.29 2.16
C ARG A 397 -33.29 -15.86 1.67
N ASP A 398 -33.36 -15.13 0.57
CA ASP A 398 -34.64 -14.72 -0.02
C ASP A 398 -35.47 -15.92 -0.49
N GLY A 399 -34.83 -16.95 -1.05
CA GLY A 399 -35.43 -18.20 -1.50
C GLY A 399 -36.22 -18.11 -2.79
N ARG A 400 -36.40 -16.90 -3.37
CA ARG A 400 -37.05 -16.64 -4.66
C ARG A 400 -36.15 -15.98 -5.66
N ALA A 401 -35.33 -15.02 -5.23
CA ALA A 401 -34.47 -14.21 -6.11
C ALA A 401 -33.56 -15.09 -6.98
N ARG A 402 -33.60 -14.84 -8.29
CA ARG A 402 -32.68 -15.42 -9.28
C ARG A 402 -32.03 -14.31 -10.08
N VAL A 403 -30.72 -14.34 -10.15
CA VAL A 403 -29.91 -13.32 -10.81
C VAL A 403 -29.38 -13.86 -12.12
N SER A 404 -29.53 -13.10 -13.20
CA SER A 404 -29.00 -13.37 -14.52
C SER A 404 -27.57 -12.79 -14.62
N GLU A 405 -27.43 -11.48 -14.36
CA GLU A 405 -26.20 -10.73 -14.47
C GLU A 405 -26.14 -9.65 -13.39
N TYR A 406 -24.93 -9.24 -13.01
CA TYR A 406 -24.75 -8.10 -12.14
C TYR A 406 -23.44 -7.37 -12.39
N THR A 407 -23.39 -6.13 -11.95
CA THR A 407 -22.14 -5.38 -11.78
C THR A 407 -22.21 -4.60 -10.50
N ALA A 408 -21.05 -4.42 -9.85
CA ALA A 408 -20.93 -3.59 -8.67
C ALA A 408 -19.83 -2.54 -8.90
N ALA A 409 -20.09 -1.33 -8.44
CA ALA A 409 -19.14 -0.23 -8.58
C ALA A 409 -19.12 0.61 -7.30
N PRO A 410 -17.96 1.17 -6.94
CA PRO A 410 -17.89 2.10 -5.83
C PRO A 410 -18.60 3.39 -6.20
N ARG A 411 -19.37 3.94 -5.28
CA ARG A 411 -19.93 5.28 -5.36
C ARG A 411 -19.27 6.17 -4.34
N PHE A 412 -18.48 7.09 -4.86
CA PHE A 412 -17.69 8.00 -4.03
C PHE A 412 -18.60 9.02 -3.35
N PHE A 413 -18.20 9.44 -2.20
CA PHE A 413 -18.86 10.33 -1.23
C PHE A 413 -19.95 11.23 -1.81
N LEU A 414 -21.18 10.86 -1.51
CA LEU A 414 -22.35 11.73 -1.66
C LEU A 414 -22.54 12.51 -0.35
N ASP A 415 -23.51 13.40 -0.33
CA ASP A 415 -23.76 14.45 0.69
C ASP A 415 -23.68 14.05 2.18
N GLU A 416 -23.54 12.76 2.51
CA GLU A 416 -23.43 12.24 3.88
C GLU A 416 -22.02 11.78 4.28
N GLY A 417 -21.00 12.00 3.44
CA GLY A 417 -19.58 11.70 3.78
C GLY A 417 -19.22 10.21 3.83
N LYS A 418 -20.13 9.30 3.43
CA LYS A 418 -19.87 7.86 3.40
C LYS A 418 -19.76 7.35 1.96
N GLY A 419 -18.74 6.54 1.68
CA GLY A 419 -18.65 5.75 0.47
C GLY A 419 -19.61 4.56 0.51
N ARG A 420 -20.03 4.08 -0.64
CA ARG A 420 -20.87 2.87 -0.73
C ARG A 420 -20.63 2.15 -2.05
N HIS A 421 -21.02 0.88 -2.10
CA HIS A 421 -21.11 0.16 -3.36
C HIS A 421 -22.51 0.33 -3.95
N GLU A 422 -22.58 0.58 -5.23
CA GLU A 422 -23.80 0.58 -6.02
C GLU A 422 -23.83 -0.69 -6.86
N TRP A 423 -24.92 -1.43 -6.75
CA TRP A 423 -25.10 -2.68 -7.44
C TRP A 423 -26.19 -2.52 -8.50
N LEU A 424 -25.89 -2.91 -9.72
CA LEU A 424 -26.85 -3.07 -10.78
C LEU A 424 -27.05 -4.57 -11.00
N ILE A 425 -28.24 -5.08 -10.69
CA ILE A 425 -28.54 -6.51 -10.72
C ILE A 425 -29.71 -6.73 -11.68
N GLU A 426 -29.49 -7.62 -12.65
CA GLU A 426 -30.56 -8.12 -13.53
C GLU A 426 -31.15 -9.38 -12.91
N PHE A 427 -32.42 -9.29 -12.51
CA PHE A 427 -33.11 -10.40 -11.90
C PHE A 427 -33.95 -11.15 -12.95
N GLU A 428 -33.77 -12.47 -13.07
CA GLU A 428 -34.73 -13.36 -13.73
C GLU A 428 -36.00 -13.47 -12.91
N GLU A 429 -35.87 -13.66 -11.59
CA GLU A 429 -36.93 -13.60 -10.61
C GLU A 429 -36.55 -12.59 -9.51
N PRO A 430 -37.30 -11.48 -9.36
CA PRO A 430 -36.97 -10.46 -8.38
C PRO A 430 -37.14 -10.97 -6.95
N PRO A 431 -36.42 -10.41 -5.96
CA PRO A 431 -36.55 -10.75 -4.56
C PRO A 431 -37.97 -10.44 -4.04
N ARG A 432 -38.33 -11.09 -2.95
CA ARG A 432 -39.61 -10.86 -2.26
C ARG A 432 -39.72 -9.45 -1.72
N ASP A 433 -38.61 -8.96 -1.15
CA ASP A 433 -38.47 -7.61 -0.66
C ASP A 433 -37.04 -7.11 -0.95
N LEU A 434 -36.93 -6.03 -1.72
CA LEU A 434 -35.65 -5.49 -2.15
C LEU A 434 -34.81 -4.91 -0.99
N ALA A 435 -35.49 -4.33 0.01
CA ALA A 435 -34.79 -3.76 1.16
C ALA A 435 -34.15 -4.85 2.02
N THR A 436 -34.88 -5.94 2.29
CA THR A 436 -34.36 -7.11 3.00
C THR A 436 -33.21 -7.76 2.21
N PHE A 437 -33.40 -7.95 0.88
CA PHE A 437 -32.38 -8.50 0.02
C PHE A 437 -31.08 -7.68 0.04
N THR A 438 -31.20 -6.35 -0.01
CA THR A 438 -30.03 -5.44 0.07
C THR A 438 -29.32 -5.56 1.42
N SER A 439 -30.06 -5.66 2.52
CA SER A 439 -29.51 -5.87 3.86
C SER A 439 -28.81 -7.22 4.00
N ASP A 440 -29.37 -8.28 3.43
CA ASP A 440 -28.77 -9.62 3.42
C ASP A 440 -27.50 -9.67 2.57
N LEU A 441 -27.49 -8.98 1.44
CA LEU A 441 -26.32 -8.84 0.57
C LEU A 441 -25.18 -8.10 1.29
N ASP A 442 -25.47 -6.96 1.93
CA ASP A 442 -24.48 -6.20 2.72
C ASP A 442 -23.96 -7.04 3.89
N THR A 443 -24.83 -7.71 4.63
CA THR A 443 -24.44 -8.58 5.75
C THR A 443 -23.56 -9.75 5.29
N ALA A 444 -23.88 -10.36 4.15
CA ALA A 444 -23.09 -11.45 3.59
C ALA A 444 -21.73 -10.93 3.14
N LEU A 445 -21.65 -9.76 2.50
CA LEU A 445 -20.38 -9.17 2.04
C LEU A 445 -19.47 -8.80 3.22
N ARG A 446 -20.00 -8.23 4.31
CA ARG A 446 -19.27 -7.98 5.57
C ARG A 446 -18.70 -9.26 6.18
N ALA A 447 -19.45 -10.34 6.16
CA ALA A 447 -18.99 -11.63 6.68
C ALA A 447 -17.87 -12.25 5.81
N LEU A 448 -17.81 -11.92 4.52
CA LEU A 448 -16.85 -12.44 3.54
C LEU A 448 -15.61 -11.58 3.35
N ASN A 449 -15.66 -10.32 3.76
CA ASN A 449 -14.55 -9.39 3.60
C ASN A 449 -14.44 -8.47 4.83
N SER A 450 -13.37 -8.65 5.59
CA SER A 450 -13.16 -7.93 6.86
C SER A 450 -12.83 -6.45 6.69
N ASP A 451 -12.43 -6.03 5.50
CA ASP A 451 -12.04 -4.65 5.23
C ASP A 451 -13.22 -3.86 4.65
N TYR A 452 -14.26 -4.57 4.20
CA TYR A 452 -15.57 -4.00 3.86
C TYR A 452 -16.39 -3.65 5.11
N ASP A 453 -16.23 -4.35 6.25
CA ASP A 453 -16.96 -4.09 7.50
C ASP A 453 -16.42 -2.85 8.20
#